data_c68975e755662a85f6d6b51f0d1792cb
#
_entry.id   c68975e755662a85f6d6b51f0d1792cb
#
_cell.length_a   1.000
_cell.length_b   1.000
_cell.length_c   1.000
_cell.angle_alpha   90.00
_cell.angle_beta   90.00
_cell.angle_gamma   90.00
#
_symmetry.space_group_name_H-M   'P 1'
#
loop_
_entity.id
_entity.type
_entity.pdbx_description
1 polymer ?
#
loop_
_entity_poly.entity_id
_entity_poly.type
_entity_poly.pdbx_seq_one_letter_code
_entity_poly.pdbx_strand_id
1 'polypeptide(L)'
;LLGALNRVDDIYTALHGVSETWKPNTRLVSISYNRIWWPIIRLMRTFTGAQPNQENWIPPKEIENLLGQADFEIVERRSALLLPISLPILGTLVNRWLSPLPILRHLCVYNIVIGRPRLRQDKTEPSVSVIVAARNEEGNVDALVRRLPRLANRQELIFVEGGSRDDTWGAIQRTIGVVNPSGSVISAYKQTGVGKGDAIRLGFARATGDILVILDADLSVPPEELPRFIHLLRTNHCEFANGSRLVYPMEKQAMQFLNLIANRMFGVVFSFLLGQPVRDTLCGTKVLWSDDYRRIADQRSYFGDF
;
A
#
# COMPACT_ATOMS: atom_id res chain seq x y z
N LEU A 1 -19.58 -5.51 -13.42
CA LEU A 1 -20.04 -6.76 -14.06
C LEU A 1 -20.82 -7.60 -13.04
N LEU A 2 -22.11 -7.34 -12.88
CA LEU A 2 -23.02 -8.13 -12.04
C LEU A 2 -23.32 -9.45 -12.75
N GLY A 3 -22.71 -10.57 -12.30
CA GLY A 3 -22.94 -11.89 -12.85
C GLY A 3 -22.62 -12.07 -14.35
N ALA A 4 -22.05 -11.05 -14.99
CA ALA A 4 -21.75 -11.12 -16.42
C ALA A 4 -20.62 -12.12 -16.71
N LEU A 5 -19.62 -12.21 -15.83
CA LEU A 5 -18.54 -13.19 -15.98
C LEU A 5 -19.05 -14.64 -15.89
N ASN A 6 -20.17 -14.88 -15.21
CA ASN A 6 -20.76 -16.20 -15.10
C ASN A 6 -21.52 -16.64 -16.36
N ARG A 7 -21.73 -15.72 -17.32
CA ARG A 7 -22.49 -15.96 -18.56
C ARG A 7 -21.64 -15.88 -19.83
N VAL A 8 -20.36 -15.62 -19.69
CA VAL A 8 -19.41 -15.52 -20.79
C VAL A 8 -18.68 -16.85 -20.93
N ASP A 9 -18.65 -17.40 -22.14
CA ASP A 9 -18.01 -18.68 -22.44
C ASP A 9 -16.49 -18.59 -22.34
N ASP A 10 -15.91 -17.45 -22.75
CA ASP A 10 -14.48 -17.17 -22.62
C ASP A 10 -14.25 -15.85 -21.86
N ILE A 11 -14.03 -16.00 -20.57
CA ILE A 11 -13.82 -14.87 -19.64
C ILE A 11 -12.49 -14.18 -19.91
N TYR A 12 -11.45 -14.94 -20.29
CA TYR A 12 -10.13 -14.40 -20.56
C TYR A 12 -10.18 -13.43 -21.76
N THR A 13 -10.74 -13.88 -22.87
CA THR A 13 -10.90 -13.06 -24.07
C THR A 13 -11.77 -11.83 -23.81
N ALA A 14 -12.85 -12.00 -23.03
CA ALA A 14 -13.71 -10.87 -22.66
C ALA A 14 -12.98 -9.84 -21.80
N LEU A 15 -12.18 -10.26 -20.83
CA LEU A 15 -11.38 -9.37 -19.99
C LEU A 15 -10.27 -8.68 -20.78
N HIS A 16 -9.61 -9.43 -21.67
CA HIS A 16 -8.53 -8.90 -22.50
C HIS A 16 -9.04 -7.86 -23.52
N GLY A 17 -10.16 -8.14 -24.18
CA GLY A 17 -10.78 -7.19 -25.12
C GLY A 17 -11.22 -5.89 -24.46
N VAL A 18 -11.57 -5.91 -23.17
CA VAL A 18 -11.90 -4.72 -22.41
C VAL A 18 -10.63 -4.01 -21.91
N SER A 19 -9.53 -4.72 -21.71
CA SER A 19 -8.28 -4.16 -21.15
C SER A 19 -7.66 -3.06 -22.01
N GLU A 20 -7.81 -3.11 -23.33
CA GLU A 20 -7.30 -2.10 -24.26
C GLU A 20 -7.94 -0.72 -24.12
N THR A 21 -9.14 -0.65 -23.54
CA THR A 21 -9.91 0.61 -23.38
C THR A 21 -9.77 1.25 -22.01
N TRP A 22 -8.97 0.71 -21.12
CA TRP A 22 -8.99 1.07 -19.72
C TRP A 22 -8.09 2.26 -19.39
N LYS A 23 -8.64 3.14 -18.56
CA LYS A 23 -7.90 4.27 -18.00
C LYS A 23 -7.32 3.90 -16.63
N PRO A 24 -6.28 4.58 -16.15
CA PRO A 24 -5.68 4.32 -14.83
C PRO A 24 -6.68 4.33 -13.66
N ASN A 25 -7.75 5.13 -13.79
CA ASN A 25 -8.79 5.25 -12.77
C ASN A 25 -9.93 4.24 -12.91
N THR A 26 -9.88 3.36 -13.91
CA THR A 26 -10.94 2.36 -14.12
C THR A 26 -10.91 1.32 -12.99
N ARG A 27 -12.07 0.90 -12.54
CA ARG A 27 -12.24 -0.19 -11.59
C ARG A 27 -13.17 -1.24 -12.17
N LEU A 28 -12.74 -2.48 -12.14
CA LEU A 28 -13.57 -3.63 -12.47
C LEU A 28 -14.13 -4.17 -11.16
N VAL A 29 -15.45 -4.22 -11.07
CA VAL A 29 -16.15 -4.83 -9.94
C VAL A 29 -16.80 -6.11 -10.42
N SER A 30 -16.31 -7.25 -9.96
CA SER A 30 -16.89 -8.57 -10.21
C SER A 30 -17.70 -8.99 -8.98
N ILE A 31 -18.97 -9.33 -9.20
CA ILE A 31 -19.87 -9.84 -8.16
C ILE A 31 -20.30 -11.24 -8.55
N SER A 32 -20.03 -12.20 -7.68
CA SER A 32 -20.40 -13.60 -7.85
C SER A 32 -21.17 -14.13 -6.64
N TYR A 33 -22.00 -15.14 -6.85
CA TYR A 33 -22.65 -15.82 -5.75
C TYR A 33 -21.66 -16.71 -5.00
N ASN A 34 -21.80 -16.77 -3.68
CA ASN A 34 -21.07 -17.71 -2.85
C ASN A 34 -21.64 -19.13 -3.04
N ARG A 35 -20.75 -20.09 -3.31
CA ARG A 35 -21.12 -21.48 -3.58
C ARG A 35 -21.92 -22.15 -2.47
N ILE A 36 -21.78 -21.69 -1.23
CA ILE A 36 -22.55 -22.21 -0.08
C ILE A 36 -24.05 -22.02 -0.29
N TRP A 37 -24.45 -20.96 -1.00
CA TRP A 37 -25.84 -20.64 -1.26
C TRP A 37 -26.44 -21.36 -2.47
N TRP A 38 -25.60 -22.10 -3.24
CA TRP A 38 -26.06 -22.80 -4.45
C TRP A 38 -27.27 -23.73 -4.23
N PRO A 39 -27.32 -24.60 -3.19
CA PRO A 39 -28.49 -25.47 -2.96
C PRO A 39 -29.77 -24.67 -2.69
N ILE A 40 -29.65 -23.59 -1.93
CA ILE A 40 -30.79 -22.73 -1.57
C ILE A 40 -31.29 -21.97 -2.80
N ILE A 41 -30.40 -21.38 -3.57
CA ILE A 41 -30.76 -20.65 -4.80
C ILE A 41 -31.39 -21.60 -5.83
N ARG A 42 -30.88 -22.81 -5.96
CA ARG A 42 -31.44 -23.84 -6.84
C ARG A 42 -32.86 -24.22 -6.41
N LEU A 43 -33.07 -24.42 -5.11
CA LEU A 43 -34.39 -24.73 -4.56
C LEU A 43 -35.39 -23.58 -4.78
N MET A 44 -34.98 -22.34 -4.55
CA MET A 44 -35.83 -21.16 -4.80
C MET A 44 -36.20 -21.03 -6.28
N ARG A 45 -35.29 -21.31 -7.20
CA ARG A 45 -35.56 -21.29 -8.66
C ARG A 45 -36.58 -22.33 -9.10
N THR A 46 -36.59 -23.52 -8.51
CA THR A 46 -37.63 -24.55 -8.78
C THR A 46 -39.03 -24.06 -8.42
N PHE A 47 -39.16 -23.28 -7.35
CA PHE A 47 -40.46 -22.70 -6.96
C PHE A 47 -40.87 -21.48 -7.77
N THR A 48 -39.91 -20.74 -8.34
CA THR A 48 -40.22 -19.51 -9.12
C THR A 48 -40.33 -19.77 -10.62
N GLY A 49 -40.13 -21.02 -11.10
CA GLY A 49 -40.17 -21.35 -12.51
C GLY A 49 -39.05 -20.73 -13.35
N ALA A 50 -38.04 -20.15 -12.71
CA ALA A 50 -36.90 -19.53 -13.42
C ALA A 50 -36.05 -20.62 -14.07
N GLN A 51 -35.87 -20.52 -15.41
CA GLN A 51 -35.04 -21.45 -16.17
C GLN A 51 -33.61 -21.47 -15.62
N PRO A 52 -32.98 -22.67 -15.50
CA PRO A 52 -31.58 -22.76 -15.14
C PRO A 52 -30.73 -22.23 -16.31
N ASN A 53 -30.34 -20.97 -16.25
CA ASN A 53 -29.25 -20.48 -17.09
C ASN A 53 -27.98 -21.26 -16.73
N GLN A 54 -27.20 -21.66 -17.71
CA GLN A 54 -25.84 -22.14 -17.50
C GLN A 54 -25.02 -21.02 -16.86
N GLU A 55 -24.97 -20.99 -15.55
CA GLU A 55 -24.14 -20.04 -14.82
C GLU A 55 -22.89 -20.78 -14.33
N ASN A 56 -21.74 -20.32 -14.76
CA ASN A 56 -20.47 -20.79 -14.22
C ASN A 56 -20.29 -20.26 -12.82
N TRP A 57 -20.29 -21.12 -11.82
CA TRP A 57 -20.04 -20.76 -10.42
C TRP A 57 -18.53 -20.67 -10.18
N ILE A 58 -17.97 -19.53 -10.53
CA ILE A 58 -16.54 -19.29 -10.46
C ILE A 58 -16.20 -18.85 -9.02
N PRO A 59 -15.32 -19.59 -8.32
CA PRO A 59 -14.89 -19.18 -7.00
C PRO A 59 -14.07 -17.89 -7.08
N PRO A 60 -14.10 -17.05 -6.01
CA PRO A 60 -13.40 -15.76 -5.99
C PRO A 60 -11.91 -15.87 -6.35
N LYS A 61 -11.25 -16.95 -5.92
CA LYS A 61 -9.83 -17.18 -6.22
C LYS A 61 -9.56 -17.39 -7.70
N GLU A 62 -10.48 -18.03 -8.42
CA GLU A 62 -10.37 -18.23 -9.85
C GLU A 62 -10.61 -16.93 -10.62
N ILE A 63 -11.57 -16.10 -10.16
CA ILE A 63 -11.76 -14.74 -10.68
C ILE A 63 -10.48 -13.91 -10.51
N GLU A 64 -9.83 -14.01 -9.35
CA GLU A 64 -8.57 -13.33 -9.08
C GLU A 64 -7.45 -13.79 -10.03
N ASN A 65 -7.35 -15.08 -10.27
CA ASN A 65 -6.36 -15.63 -11.20
C ASN A 65 -6.61 -15.14 -12.64
N LEU A 66 -7.85 -15.16 -13.09
CA LEU A 66 -8.24 -14.67 -14.42
C LEU A 66 -7.96 -13.16 -14.57
N LEU A 67 -8.27 -12.37 -13.52
CA LEU A 67 -7.93 -10.95 -13.48
C LEU A 67 -6.42 -10.73 -13.53
N GLY A 68 -5.65 -11.53 -12.77
CA GLY A 68 -4.19 -11.46 -12.79
C GLY A 68 -3.58 -11.77 -14.17
N GLN A 69 -4.15 -12.74 -14.90
CA GLN A 69 -3.73 -13.08 -16.27
C GLN A 69 -4.10 -11.98 -17.29
N ALA A 70 -5.15 -11.22 -17.02
CA ALA A 70 -5.58 -10.08 -17.86
C ALA A 70 -4.94 -8.75 -17.43
N ASP A 71 -3.79 -8.79 -16.76
CA ASP A 71 -3.05 -7.62 -16.26
C ASP A 71 -3.84 -6.72 -15.31
N PHE A 72 -4.74 -7.33 -14.49
CA PHE A 72 -5.40 -6.64 -13.39
C PHE A 72 -4.75 -7.01 -12.06
N GLU A 73 -4.71 -6.07 -11.14
CA GLU A 73 -4.42 -6.33 -9.74
C GLU A 73 -5.67 -6.20 -8.88
N ILE A 74 -5.73 -7.01 -7.84
CA ILE A 74 -6.85 -7.01 -6.91
C ILE A 74 -6.65 -5.89 -5.90
N VAL A 75 -7.55 -4.91 -5.92
CA VAL A 75 -7.56 -3.78 -4.99
C VAL A 75 -8.26 -4.17 -3.69
N GLU A 76 -9.38 -4.89 -3.80
CA GLU A 76 -10.19 -5.18 -2.63
C GLU A 76 -11.02 -6.45 -2.83
N ARG A 77 -11.24 -7.14 -1.71
CA ARG A 77 -12.16 -8.27 -1.59
C ARG A 77 -13.20 -7.94 -0.55
N ARG A 78 -14.45 -8.00 -0.95
CA ARG A 78 -15.59 -7.84 -0.04
C ARG A 78 -16.52 -9.03 -0.13
N SER A 79 -17.24 -9.26 0.95
CA SER A 79 -18.41 -10.13 0.96
C SER A 79 -19.61 -9.31 1.41
N ALA A 80 -20.78 -9.56 0.84
CA ALA A 80 -21.96 -8.78 1.12
C ALA A 80 -23.19 -9.67 1.26
N LEU A 81 -24.18 -9.15 1.98
CA LEU A 81 -25.47 -9.78 2.20
C LEU A 81 -25.35 -11.07 3.03
N LEU A 82 -25.04 -10.92 4.31
CA LEU A 82 -25.04 -12.03 5.27
C LEU A 82 -26.48 -12.53 5.55
N LEU A 83 -27.40 -11.59 5.68
CA LEU A 83 -28.83 -11.87 5.88
C LEU A 83 -29.63 -11.42 4.64
N PRO A 84 -30.04 -12.36 3.76
CA PRO A 84 -30.75 -12.06 2.52
C PRO A 84 -32.27 -11.83 2.73
N ILE A 85 -32.68 -11.47 3.93
CA ILE A 85 -34.07 -11.20 4.31
C ILE A 85 -34.21 -9.70 4.55
N SER A 86 -35.26 -9.11 3.99
CA SER A 86 -35.57 -7.69 4.17
C SER A 86 -36.18 -7.45 5.56
N LEU A 87 -35.35 -7.38 6.58
CA LEU A 87 -35.74 -6.96 7.92
C LEU A 87 -35.34 -5.50 8.10
N PRO A 88 -36.27 -4.56 8.27
CA PRO A 88 -35.98 -3.17 8.54
C PRO A 88 -35.03 -3.04 9.75
N ILE A 89 -34.03 -2.16 9.68
CA ILE A 89 -33.05 -1.89 10.73
C ILE A 89 -32.14 -3.08 11.01
N LEU A 90 -32.65 -4.26 11.44
CA LEU A 90 -31.82 -5.42 11.79
C LEU A 90 -31.03 -5.96 10.61
N GLY A 91 -31.66 -6.10 9.44
CA GLY A 91 -30.96 -6.54 8.22
C GLY A 91 -29.85 -5.57 7.82
N THR A 92 -30.10 -4.27 7.94
CA THR A 92 -29.09 -3.24 7.66
C THR A 92 -27.93 -3.31 8.63
N LEU A 93 -28.19 -3.44 9.93
CA LEU A 93 -27.14 -3.56 10.96
C LEU A 93 -26.31 -4.82 10.77
N VAL A 94 -26.95 -5.98 10.58
CA VAL A 94 -26.26 -7.25 10.35
C VAL A 94 -25.42 -7.20 9.09
N ASN A 95 -25.97 -6.74 7.99
CA ASN A 95 -25.26 -6.68 6.71
C ASN A 95 -24.14 -5.64 6.70
N ARG A 96 -24.26 -4.55 7.46
CA ARG A 96 -23.23 -3.51 7.52
C ARG A 96 -22.09 -3.86 8.47
N TRP A 97 -22.40 -4.40 9.66
CA TRP A 97 -21.41 -4.57 10.72
C TRP A 97 -20.89 -6.00 10.87
N LEU A 98 -21.72 -7.03 10.57
CA LEU A 98 -21.33 -8.42 10.73
C LEU A 98 -20.79 -9.06 9.44
N SER A 99 -21.26 -8.63 8.27
CA SER A 99 -20.74 -9.15 6.98
C SER A 99 -19.22 -9.04 6.81
N PRO A 100 -18.54 -7.96 7.26
CA PRO A 100 -17.10 -7.84 7.08
C PRO A 100 -16.27 -8.72 8.03
N LEU A 101 -16.88 -9.29 9.08
CA LEU A 101 -16.13 -10.10 10.05
C LEU A 101 -15.50 -11.34 9.40
N PRO A 102 -14.26 -11.70 9.76
CA PRO A 102 -13.47 -12.73 9.07
C PRO A 102 -14.17 -14.10 8.95
N ILE A 103 -14.94 -14.49 9.95
CA ILE A 103 -15.69 -15.77 9.94
C ILE A 103 -16.98 -15.62 9.17
N LEU A 104 -17.76 -14.56 9.44
CA LEU A 104 -19.11 -14.37 8.90
C LEU A 104 -19.12 -14.00 7.41
N ARG A 105 -18.06 -13.35 6.92
CA ARG A 105 -17.93 -13.04 5.49
C ARG A 105 -18.04 -14.26 4.58
N HIS A 106 -17.63 -15.45 5.07
CA HIS A 106 -17.72 -16.70 4.30
C HIS A 106 -19.16 -17.21 4.16
N LEU A 107 -20.08 -16.72 4.97
CA LEU A 107 -21.50 -17.04 4.91
C LEU A 107 -22.31 -16.04 4.08
N CYS A 108 -21.73 -14.95 3.63
CA CYS A 108 -22.39 -13.96 2.79
C CYS A 108 -22.81 -14.54 1.45
N VAL A 109 -23.91 -14.04 0.89
CA VAL A 109 -24.48 -14.48 -0.40
C VAL A 109 -23.58 -14.07 -1.57
N TYR A 110 -22.99 -12.88 -1.51
CA TYR A 110 -22.18 -12.32 -2.58
C TYR A 110 -20.70 -12.23 -2.21
N ASN A 111 -19.86 -12.61 -3.14
CA ASN A 111 -18.44 -12.31 -3.15
C ASN A 111 -18.19 -11.18 -4.17
N ILE A 112 -17.48 -10.17 -3.76
CA ILE A 112 -17.15 -9.00 -4.56
C ILE A 112 -15.62 -8.91 -4.67
N VAL A 113 -15.13 -8.93 -5.89
CA VAL A 113 -13.71 -8.71 -6.20
C VAL A 113 -13.59 -7.43 -7.00
N ILE A 114 -12.79 -6.51 -6.48
CA ILE A 114 -12.51 -5.22 -7.13
C ILE A 114 -11.08 -5.26 -7.66
N GLY A 115 -10.93 -5.14 -8.96
CA GLY A 115 -9.66 -5.06 -9.65
C GLY A 115 -9.45 -3.70 -10.31
N ARG A 116 -8.20 -3.37 -10.55
CA ARG A 116 -7.78 -2.24 -11.41
C ARG A 116 -6.76 -2.72 -12.43
N PRO A 117 -6.65 -2.05 -13.58
CA PRO A 117 -5.56 -2.32 -14.50
C PRO A 117 -4.22 -2.12 -13.78
N ARG A 118 -3.28 -3.03 -14.01
CA ARG A 118 -1.92 -2.86 -13.51
C ARG A 118 -1.27 -1.70 -14.25
N LEU A 119 -0.98 -0.63 -13.53
CA LEU A 119 -0.30 0.52 -14.09
C LEU A 119 1.15 0.14 -14.32
N ARG A 120 1.54 -0.04 -15.57
CA ARG A 120 2.95 -0.15 -15.93
C ARG A 120 3.56 1.25 -15.87
N GLN A 121 4.51 1.44 -14.98
CA GLN A 121 5.38 2.61 -15.04
C GLN A 121 6.46 2.30 -16.08
N ASP A 122 6.40 2.97 -17.23
CA ASP A 122 7.37 2.75 -18.34
C ASP A 122 8.78 3.33 -18.07
N LYS A 123 9.04 3.70 -16.82
CA LYS A 123 10.36 4.22 -16.44
C LYS A 123 11.35 3.08 -16.24
N THR A 124 12.15 2.82 -17.27
CA THR A 124 13.15 1.74 -17.26
C THR A 124 14.25 1.95 -16.21
N GLU A 125 14.63 3.21 -15.95
CA GLU A 125 15.65 3.59 -14.97
C GLU A 125 15.17 4.78 -14.13
N PRO A 126 14.30 4.57 -13.15
CA PRO A 126 13.81 5.67 -12.33
C PRO A 126 14.92 6.22 -11.43
N SER A 127 14.96 7.55 -11.31
CA SER A 127 15.80 8.24 -10.34
C SER A 127 15.23 8.13 -8.93
N VAL A 128 16.10 8.22 -7.91
CA VAL A 128 15.71 8.01 -6.52
C VAL A 128 16.12 9.19 -5.65
N SER A 129 15.18 9.72 -4.88
CA SER A 129 15.44 10.68 -3.80
C SER A 129 15.25 10.01 -2.45
N VAL A 130 16.30 9.96 -1.64
CA VAL A 130 16.24 9.47 -0.27
C VAL A 130 16.13 10.66 0.67
N ILE A 131 15.06 10.73 1.44
CA ILE A 131 14.76 11.81 2.37
C ILE A 131 14.98 11.32 3.80
N VAL A 132 15.80 12.04 4.55
CA VAL A 132 16.15 11.75 5.93
C VAL A 132 15.81 12.94 6.81
N ALA A 133 14.78 12.78 7.65
CA ALA A 133 14.51 13.74 8.72
C ALA A 133 15.45 13.44 9.89
N ALA A 134 16.35 14.38 10.20
CA ALA A 134 17.36 14.21 11.23
C ALA A 134 17.15 15.22 12.38
N ARG A 135 17.02 14.70 13.59
CA ARG A 135 16.99 15.52 14.81
C ARG A 135 17.66 14.80 15.96
N ASN A 136 18.76 15.36 16.48
CA ASN A 136 19.63 14.75 17.49
C ASN A 136 20.19 13.40 17.02
N GLU A 137 20.77 13.39 15.82
CA GLU A 137 21.27 12.20 15.13
C GLU A 137 22.73 12.35 14.68
N GLU A 138 23.52 13.22 15.35
CA GLU A 138 24.91 13.52 15.02
C GLU A 138 25.74 12.25 14.78
N GLY A 139 25.59 11.24 15.66
CA GLY A 139 26.34 9.99 15.59
C GLY A 139 25.97 9.06 14.45
N ASN A 140 24.80 9.24 13.86
CA ASN A 140 24.25 8.35 12.82
C ASN A 140 24.47 8.85 11.40
N VAL A 141 24.70 10.15 11.20
CA VAL A 141 24.81 10.78 9.87
C VAL A 141 25.89 10.13 9.01
N ASP A 142 27.09 10.00 9.55
CA ASP A 142 28.23 9.40 8.82
C ASP A 142 28.01 7.93 8.48
N ALA A 143 27.41 7.18 9.42
CA ALA A 143 27.10 5.76 9.20
C ALA A 143 26.04 5.59 8.12
N LEU A 144 25.01 6.46 8.09
CA LEU A 144 23.96 6.45 7.10
C LEU A 144 24.53 6.70 5.69
N VAL A 145 25.37 7.74 5.53
CA VAL A 145 25.98 8.07 4.24
C VAL A 145 26.89 6.95 3.74
N ARG A 146 27.66 6.32 4.62
CA ARG A 146 28.53 5.19 4.23
C ARG A 146 27.78 3.91 3.88
N ARG A 147 26.65 3.65 4.56
CA ARG A 147 25.87 2.42 4.39
C ARG A 147 24.81 2.51 3.33
N LEU A 148 24.47 3.73 2.85
CA LEU A 148 23.48 3.90 1.81
C LEU A 148 23.99 3.25 0.51
N PRO A 149 23.30 2.24 -0.04
CA PRO A 149 23.72 1.60 -1.27
C PRO A 149 23.36 2.44 -2.50
N ARG A 150 23.93 2.09 -3.65
CA ARG A 150 23.50 2.63 -4.92
C ARG A 150 22.13 2.03 -5.31
N LEU A 151 21.11 2.87 -5.38
CA LEU A 151 19.73 2.49 -5.68
C LEU A 151 19.34 2.73 -7.14
N ALA A 152 19.97 3.72 -7.77
CA ALA A 152 19.70 4.14 -9.14
C ALA A 152 20.93 4.81 -9.77
N ASN A 153 20.90 5.02 -11.10
CA ASN A 153 21.95 5.77 -11.80
C ASN A 153 21.96 7.25 -11.40
N ARG A 154 20.77 7.83 -11.20
CA ARG A 154 20.60 9.16 -10.61
C ARG A 154 19.98 9.04 -9.25
N GLN A 155 20.72 9.44 -8.23
CA GLN A 155 20.33 9.31 -6.83
C GLN A 155 20.73 10.57 -6.06
N GLU A 156 19.85 11.02 -5.19
CA GLU A 156 20.13 12.11 -4.26
C GLU A 156 19.76 11.68 -2.83
N LEU A 157 20.47 12.29 -1.87
CA LEU A 157 20.23 12.12 -0.45
C LEU A 157 19.93 13.51 0.14
N ILE A 158 18.73 13.69 0.65
CA ILE A 158 18.23 14.96 1.16
C ILE A 158 18.08 14.87 2.68
N PHE A 159 18.93 15.57 3.41
CA PHE A 159 18.75 15.71 4.85
C PHE A 159 17.85 16.90 5.16
N VAL A 160 16.90 16.71 6.07
CA VAL A 160 16.12 17.80 6.65
C VAL A 160 16.34 17.81 8.15
N GLU A 161 17.04 18.83 8.62
CA GLU A 161 17.42 19.00 10.03
C GLU A 161 16.29 19.70 10.79
N GLY A 162 15.86 19.12 11.90
CA GLY A 162 14.65 19.46 12.67
C GLY A 162 14.90 20.23 13.97
N GLY A 163 15.89 21.13 14.03
CA GLY A 163 16.21 21.92 15.23
C GLY A 163 16.85 21.09 16.33
N SER A 164 17.95 20.40 16.01
CA SER A 164 18.73 19.56 16.94
C SER A 164 19.39 20.38 18.05
N ARG A 165 19.66 19.71 19.16
CA ARG A 165 20.42 20.27 20.29
C ARG A 165 21.90 19.90 20.26
N ASP A 166 22.24 18.84 19.49
CA ASP A 166 23.60 18.36 19.22
C ASP A 166 24.14 18.94 17.90
N ASP A 167 25.33 18.52 17.46
CA ASP A 167 25.95 18.96 16.19
C ASP A 167 25.45 18.17 14.97
N THR A 168 24.18 17.74 14.94
CA THR A 168 23.59 17.04 13.77
C THR A 168 23.75 17.88 12.50
N TRP A 169 23.51 19.21 12.57
CA TRP A 169 23.67 20.07 11.40
C TRP A 169 25.11 20.10 10.89
N GLY A 170 26.10 20.26 11.79
CA GLY A 170 27.51 20.21 11.42
C GLY A 170 27.93 18.87 10.85
N ALA A 171 27.42 17.76 11.41
CA ALA A 171 27.65 16.43 10.88
C ALA A 171 27.13 16.29 9.43
N ILE A 172 25.92 16.77 9.16
CA ILE A 172 25.35 16.77 7.80
C ILE A 172 26.18 17.64 6.85
N GLN A 173 26.57 18.85 7.27
CA GLN A 173 27.36 19.75 6.42
C GLN A 173 28.71 19.14 6.02
N ARG A 174 29.32 18.35 6.89
CA ARG A 174 30.58 17.64 6.60
C ARG A 174 30.45 16.58 5.52
N THR A 175 29.24 16.10 5.22
CA THR A 175 29.01 15.09 4.18
C THR A 175 28.73 15.70 2.80
N ILE A 176 28.40 17.00 2.73
CA ILE A 176 28.10 17.67 1.46
C ILE A 176 29.37 17.82 0.63
N GLY A 177 29.29 17.41 -0.64
CA GLY A 177 30.46 17.48 -1.56
C GLY A 177 31.49 16.36 -1.37
N VAL A 178 31.30 15.48 -0.38
CA VAL A 178 32.18 14.32 -0.20
C VAL A 178 31.75 13.17 -1.09
N VAL A 179 32.71 12.51 -1.73
CA VAL A 179 32.44 11.29 -2.50
C VAL A 179 31.93 10.20 -1.55
N ASN A 180 30.76 9.68 -1.83
CA ASN A 180 30.12 8.64 -1.02
C ASN A 180 29.91 7.36 -1.82
N PRO A 181 29.81 6.17 -1.17
CA PRO A 181 29.72 4.88 -1.86
C PRO A 181 28.47 4.74 -2.75
N SER A 182 27.38 5.43 -2.41
CA SER A 182 26.15 5.39 -3.20
C SER A 182 26.20 6.22 -4.47
N GLY A 183 27.15 7.14 -4.59
CA GLY A 183 27.20 8.14 -5.67
C GLY A 183 26.06 9.16 -5.60
N SER A 184 25.46 9.35 -4.43
CA SER A 184 24.36 10.30 -4.23
C SER A 184 24.86 11.74 -4.20
N VAL A 185 24.11 12.65 -4.82
CA VAL A 185 24.23 14.09 -4.55
C VAL A 185 23.59 14.37 -3.18
N ILE A 186 24.36 14.90 -2.24
CA ILE A 186 23.88 15.17 -0.88
C ILE A 186 23.48 16.65 -0.78
N SER A 187 22.28 16.90 -0.29
CA SER A 187 21.77 18.23 0.03
C SER A 187 21.18 18.29 1.44
N ALA A 188 21.14 19.45 2.04
CA ALA A 188 20.64 19.64 3.39
C ALA A 188 19.79 20.91 3.49
N TYR A 189 18.70 20.81 4.25
CA TYR A 189 17.78 21.89 4.51
C TYR A 189 17.45 21.94 6.00
N LYS A 190 17.27 23.15 6.53
CA LYS A 190 16.73 23.32 7.88
C LYS A 190 15.21 23.39 7.80
N GLN A 191 14.55 22.66 8.66
CA GLN A 191 13.11 22.70 8.82
C GLN A 191 12.66 24.05 9.38
N THR A 192 11.57 24.59 8.87
CA THR A 192 10.96 25.83 9.38
C THR A 192 9.75 25.56 10.26
N GLY A 193 9.09 24.44 10.07
CA GLY A 193 7.97 23.98 10.89
C GLY A 193 8.41 23.07 12.02
N VAL A 194 7.50 22.24 12.51
CA VAL A 194 7.72 21.34 13.66
C VAL A 194 7.30 19.91 13.27
N GLY A 195 8.02 18.95 13.83
CA GLY A 195 7.67 17.53 13.70
C GLY A 195 8.22 16.84 12.44
N LYS A 196 8.28 15.51 12.50
CA LYS A 196 8.85 14.66 11.44
C LYS A 196 8.08 14.79 10.12
N GLY A 197 6.76 14.93 10.20
CA GLY A 197 5.91 15.05 9.01
C GLY A 197 6.23 16.30 8.19
N ASP A 198 6.48 17.44 8.85
CA ASP A 198 6.89 18.68 8.21
C ASP A 198 8.25 18.54 7.52
N ALA A 199 9.24 17.96 8.23
CA ALA A 199 10.56 17.68 7.65
C ALA A 199 10.47 16.82 6.38
N ILE A 200 9.66 15.76 6.40
CA ILE A 200 9.45 14.90 5.23
C ILE A 200 8.79 15.66 4.07
N ARG A 201 7.78 16.51 4.36
CA ARG A 201 7.14 17.35 3.34
C ARG A 201 8.13 18.31 2.68
N LEU A 202 8.99 18.96 3.49
CA LEU A 202 10.05 19.80 2.95
C LEU A 202 11.01 19.01 2.07
N GLY A 203 11.43 17.82 2.53
CA GLY A 203 12.27 16.91 1.73
C GLY A 203 11.60 16.52 0.41
N PHE A 204 10.33 16.16 0.42
CA PHE A 204 9.58 15.82 -0.79
C PHE A 204 9.43 17.00 -1.76
N ALA A 205 9.25 18.23 -1.23
CA ALA A 205 9.18 19.45 -2.04
C ALA A 205 10.53 19.77 -2.73
N ARG A 206 11.63 19.30 -2.19
CA ARG A 206 13.00 19.50 -2.72
C ARG A 206 13.45 18.33 -3.59
N ALA A 207 12.77 17.18 -3.51
CA ALA A 207 13.12 15.98 -4.24
C ALA A 207 12.85 16.09 -5.74
N THR A 208 13.80 15.61 -6.53
CA THR A 208 13.74 15.61 -8.01
C THR A 208 13.56 14.19 -8.59
N GLY A 209 13.71 13.17 -7.75
CA GLY A 209 13.63 11.77 -8.15
C GLY A 209 12.22 11.30 -8.49
N ASP A 210 12.17 10.26 -9.30
CA ASP A 210 10.94 9.56 -9.68
C ASP A 210 10.37 8.75 -8.52
N ILE A 211 11.26 8.18 -7.70
CA ILE A 211 10.92 7.41 -6.49
C ILE A 211 11.38 8.20 -5.27
N LEU A 212 10.47 8.37 -4.32
CA LEU A 212 10.72 9.00 -3.03
C LEU A 212 10.88 7.91 -1.97
N VAL A 213 11.94 8.02 -1.18
CA VAL A 213 12.25 7.11 -0.07
C VAL A 213 12.32 7.91 1.21
N ILE A 214 11.54 7.56 2.22
CA ILE A 214 11.73 8.03 3.58
C ILE A 214 12.61 7.03 4.31
N LEU A 215 13.74 7.47 4.84
CA LEU A 215 14.64 6.67 5.65
C LEU A 215 14.82 7.32 7.02
N ASP A 216 14.66 6.52 8.07
CA ASP A 216 14.89 6.98 9.44
C ASP A 216 16.40 7.17 9.72
N ALA A 217 16.77 8.30 10.31
CA ALA A 217 18.16 8.63 10.61
C ALA A 217 18.80 7.69 11.66
N ASP A 218 17.99 7.06 12.51
CA ASP A 218 18.40 6.12 13.54
C ASP A 218 18.81 4.73 13.01
N LEU A 219 18.73 4.54 11.68
CA LEU A 219 19.04 3.27 11.01
C LEU A 219 18.22 2.07 11.51
N SER A 220 17.05 2.31 12.07
CA SER A 220 16.12 1.26 12.53
C SER A 220 15.71 0.29 11.41
N VAL A 221 15.74 0.76 10.18
CA VAL A 221 15.72 -0.08 8.98
C VAL A 221 17.08 0.07 8.29
N PRO A 222 17.83 -1.03 8.10
CA PRO A 222 19.13 -0.98 7.44
C PRO A 222 19.02 -0.38 6.03
N PRO A 223 19.83 0.62 5.66
CA PRO A 223 19.84 1.19 4.31
C PRO A 223 20.05 0.16 3.20
N GLU A 224 20.74 -0.93 3.51
CA GLU A 224 21.02 -2.05 2.62
C GLU A 224 19.76 -2.81 2.17
N GLU A 225 18.65 -2.63 2.87
CA GLU A 225 17.36 -3.23 2.49
C GLU A 225 16.60 -2.40 1.43
N LEU A 226 16.96 -1.13 1.23
CA LEU A 226 16.28 -0.24 0.28
C LEU A 226 16.20 -0.77 -1.16
N PRO A 227 17.22 -1.48 -1.71
CA PRO A 227 17.12 -2.05 -3.05
C PRO A 227 15.91 -2.97 -3.23
N ARG A 228 15.51 -3.71 -2.18
CA ARG A 228 14.32 -4.58 -2.21
C ARG A 228 13.03 -3.79 -2.40
N PHE A 229 12.90 -2.66 -1.68
CA PHE A 229 11.73 -1.79 -1.81
C PHE A 229 11.67 -1.15 -3.20
N ILE A 230 12.80 -0.65 -3.71
CA ILE A 230 12.89 -0.08 -5.06
C ILE A 230 12.53 -1.12 -6.11
N HIS A 231 13.01 -2.36 -5.96
CA HIS A 231 12.68 -3.46 -6.87
C HIS A 231 11.16 -3.72 -6.94
N LEU A 232 10.45 -3.71 -5.82
CA LEU A 232 8.99 -3.91 -5.79
C LEU A 232 8.24 -2.85 -6.60
N LEU A 233 8.67 -1.58 -6.51
CA LEU A 233 8.06 -0.51 -7.29
C LEU A 233 8.42 -0.65 -8.78
N ARG A 234 9.70 -0.89 -9.11
CA ARG A 234 10.17 -1.04 -10.51
C ARG A 234 9.52 -2.20 -11.24
N THR A 235 9.21 -3.28 -10.53
CA THR A 235 8.53 -4.46 -11.07
C THR A 235 7.01 -4.37 -11.02
N ASN A 236 6.47 -3.19 -10.68
CA ASN A 236 5.03 -2.93 -10.58
C ASN A 236 4.29 -3.88 -9.62
N HIS A 237 4.97 -4.38 -8.58
CA HIS A 237 4.32 -5.16 -7.53
C HIS A 237 3.51 -4.28 -6.57
N CYS A 238 3.95 -3.04 -6.38
CA CYS A 238 3.23 -2.05 -5.59
C CYS A 238 3.58 -0.63 -6.04
N GLU A 239 2.73 0.33 -5.71
CA GLU A 239 2.95 1.77 -5.91
C GLU A 239 3.48 2.43 -4.64
N PHE A 240 3.24 1.80 -3.50
CA PHE A 240 3.68 2.22 -2.18
C PHE A 240 4.15 1.01 -1.37
N ALA A 241 5.38 1.05 -0.90
CA ALA A 241 5.94 0.05 -0.02
C ALA A 241 6.17 0.65 1.38
N ASN A 242 5.62 0.01 2.40
CA ASN A 242 5.80 0.37 3.80
C ASN A 242 6.73 -0.63 4.48
N GLY A 243 7.79 -0.15 5.09
CA GLY A 243 8.69 -0.98 5.87
C GLY A 243 7.99 -1.62 7.07
N SER A 244 8.53 -2.71 7.56
CA SER A 244 8.08 -3.35 8.79
C SER A 244 9.27 -3.78 9.62
N ARG A 245 9.36 -3.25 10.82
CA ARG A 245 10.39 -3.63 11.82
C ARG A 245 10.04 -4.92 12.54
N LEU A 246 8.79 -5.37 12.44
CA LEU A 246 8.29 -6.57 13.13
C LEU A 246 8.80 -7.89 12.54
N VAL A 247 9.52 -7.84 11.42
CA VAL A 247 10.06 -9.03 10.74
C VAL A 247 11.43 -9.43 11.26
N TYR A 248 12.17 -8.50 11.86
CA TYR A 248 13.50 -8.77 12.38
C TYR A 248 13.46 -9.06 13.89
N PRO A 249 14.36 -9.93 14.43
CA PRO A 249 14.55 -10.06 15.86
C PRO A 249 14.95 -8.69 16.43
N MET A 250 14.06 -8.05 17.17
CA MET A 250 14.37 -6.76 17.77
C MET A 250 15.34 -6.93 18.92
N GLU A 251 16.41 -6.15 18.93
CA GLU A 251 17.25 -6.01 20.11
C GLU A 251 16.39 -5.54 21.29
N LYS A 252 16.62 -6.11 22.47
CA LYS A 252 15.77 -6.03 23.67
C LYS A 252 15.37 -4.64 24.17
N GLN A 253 15.88 -3.57 23.56
CA GLN A 253 15.62 -2.18 23.96
C GLN A 253 14.69 -1.39 23.03
N ALA A 254 14.31 -1.91 21.88
CA ALA A 254 13.73 -1.08 20.82
C ALA A 254 12.23 -0.78 20.96
N MET A 255 11.46 -1.54 21.73
CA MET A 255 10.02 -1.27 21.88
C MET A 255 9.47 -1.84 23.19
N GLN A 256 8.82 -0.99 23.97
CA GLN A 256 8.08 -1.45 25.15
C GLN A 256 6.93 -2.38 24.73
N PHE A 257 6.63 -3.39 25.51
CA PHE A 257 5.60 -4.41 25.24
C PHE A 257 4.23 -3.82 24.87
N LEU A 258 3.84 -2.73 25.51
CA LEU A 258 2.61 -2.00 25.21
C LEU A 258 2.59 -1.43 23.79
N ASN A 259 3.72 -0.89 23.31
CA ASN A 259 3.82 -0.37 21.93
C ASN A 259 3.72 -1.48 20.91
N LEU A 260 4.23 -2.67 21.21
CA LEU A 260 4.09 -3.84 20.32
C LEU A 260 2.64 -4.28 20.19
N ILE A 261 1.90 -4.35 21.31
CA ILE A 261 0.47 -4.69 21.30
C ILE A 261 -0.32 -3.62 20.56
N ALA A 262 -0.08 -2.36 20.87
CA ALA A 262 -0.75 -1.23 20.21
C ALA A 262 -0.51 -1.26 18.68
N ASN A 263 0.75 -1.43 18.24
CA ASN A 263 1.08 -1.50 16.81
C ASN A 263 0.39 -2.68 16.11
N ARG A 264 0.34 -3.87 16.75
CA ARG A 264 -0.41 -5.01 16.21
C ARG A 264 -1.91 -4.73 16.12
N MET A 265 -2.49 -4.13 17.16
CA MET A 265 -3.91 -3.77 17.16
C MET A 265 -4.22 -2.75 16.07
N PHE A 266 -3.41 -1.69 15.94
CA PHE A 266 -3.54 -0.73 14.84
C PHE A 266 -3.38 -1.39 13.47
N GLY A 267 -2.42 -2.30 13.32
CA GLY A 267 -2.24 -3.07 12.08
C GLY A 267 -3.51 -3.85 11.69
N VAL A 268 -4.16 -4.50 12.65
CA VAL A 268 -5.43 -5.22 12.41
C VAL A 268 -6.55 -4.25 12.04
N VAL A 269 -6.70 -3.14 12.80
CA VAL A 269 -7.75 -2.14 12.55
C VAL A 269 -7.57 -1.51 11.17
N PHE A 270 -6.36 -1.07 10.83
CA PHE A 270 -6.09 -0.49 9.51
C PHE A 270 -6.22 -1.51 8.38
N SER A 271 -5.80 -2.76 8.59
CA SER A 271 -6.02 -3.81 7.60
C SER A 271 -7.50 -4.03 7.32
N PHE A 272 -8.33 -3.97 8.36
CA PHE A 272 -9.79 -4.08 8.24
C PHE A 272 -10.40 -2.86 7.53
N LEU A 273 -10.00 -1.64 7.91
CA LEU A 273 -10.53 -0.40 7.34
C LEU A 273 -10.14 -0.21 5.87
N LEU A 274 -8.90 -0.55 5.53
CA LEU A 274 -8.36 -0.37 4.19
C LEU A 274 -8.59 -1.57 3.26
N GLY A 275 -9.00 -2.71 3.81
CA GLY A 275 -9.13 -3.95 3.03
C GLY A 275 -7.80 -4.51 2.52
N GLN A 276 -6.68 -4.03 3.05
CA GLN A 276 -5.31 -4.39 2.66
C GLN A 276 -4.48 -4.75 3.90
N PRO A 277 -3.52 -5.69 3.81
CA PRO A 277 -2.70 -6.07 4.95
C PRO A 277 -1.74 -4.95 5.35
N VAL A 278 -1.96 -4.34 6.49
CA VAL A 278 -1.07 -3.36 7.14
C VAL A 278 -0.45 -4.02 8.36
N ARG A 279 0.87 -4.21 8.38
CA ARG A 279 1.56 -4.93 9.46
C ARG A 279 2.22 -4.04 10.49
N ASP A 280 2.83 -2.94 10.04
CA ASP A 280 3.54 -1.99 10.91
C ASP A 280 3.19 -0.56 10.50
N THR A 281 2.43 0.12 11.36
CA THR A 281 2.01 1.51 11.14
C THR A 281 3.07 2.52 11.59
N LEU A 282 3.99 2.09 12.48
CA LEU A 282 4.97 2.96 13.12
C LEU A 282 6.34 2.95 12.43
N CYS A 283 6.57 2.08 11.44
CA CYS A 283 7.80 2.11 10.67
C CYS A 283 7.89 3.39 9.85
N GLY A 284 8.99 4.14 10.01
CA GLY A 284 9.17 5.39 9.28
C GLY A 284 9.57 5.19 7.82
N THR A 285 10.21 4.07 7.48
CA THR A 285 10.67 3.81 6.11
C THR A 285 9.51 3.54 5.18
N LYS A 286 9.39 4.37 4.15
CA LYS A 286 8.35 4.30 3.12
C LYS A 286 8.95 4.60 1.76
N VAL A 287 8.46 3.91 0.74
CA VAL A 287 8.91 4.10 -0.64
C VAL A 287 7.69 4.24 -1.54
N LEU A 288 7.66 5.26 -2.39
CA LEU A 288 6.52 5.56 -3.26
C LEU A 288 6.96 6.31 -4.52
N TRP A 289 6.11 6.29 -5.54
CA TRP A 289 6.31 7.10 -6.72
C TRP A 289 6.04 8.59 -6.44
N SER A 290 6.91 9.47 -6.94
CA SER A 290 6.78 10.92 -6.83
C SER A 290 5.47 11.43 -7.45
N ASP A 291 5.08 10.86 -8.59
CA ASP A 291 3.85 11.24 -9.28
C ASP A 291 2.60 10.88 -8.46
N ASP A 292 2.62 9.74 -7.74
CA ASP A 292 1.51 9.35 -6.86
C ASP A 292 1.42 10.27 -5.65
N TYR A 293 2.56 10.66 -5.08
CA TYR A 293 2.59 11.65 -4.02
C TYR A 293 2.01 12.98 -4.46
N ARG A 294 2.43 13.50 -5.63
CA ARG A 294 1.96 14.80 -6.15
C ARG A 294 0.45 14.81 -6.35
N ARG A 295 -0.14 13.72 -6.88
CA ARG A 295 -1.60 13.61 -7.08
C ARG A 295 -2.41 13.76 -5.80
N ILE A 296 -1.87 13.38 -4.65
CA ILE A 296 -2.57 13.44 -3.37
C ILE A 296 -2.10 14.60 -2.50
N ALA A 297 -1.00 15.26 -2.83
CA ALA A 297 -0.39 16.30 -1.98
C ALA A 297 -1.34 17.47 -1.72
N ASP A 298 -2.03 17.94 -2.75
CA ASP A 298 -2.93 19.09 -2.67
C ASP A 298 -4.29 18.79 -2.03
N GLN A 299 -4.63 17.49 -1.89
CA GLN A 299 -5.93 17.03 -1.39
C GLN A 299 -5.92 16.77 0.13
N ARG A 300 -4.80 17.01 0.80
CA ARG A 300 -4.62 16.62 2.20
C ARG A 300 -4.94 17.74 3.14
N SER A 301 -5.77 17.44 4.13
CA SER A 301 -5.88 18.24 5.35
C SER A 301 -4.88 17.71 6.36
N TYR A 302 -4.01 18.55 6.85
CA TYR A 302 -3.08 18.21 7.94
C TYR A 302 -3.69 18.63 9.26
N PHE A 303 -3.73 17.70 10.21
CA PHE A 303 -4.16 17.97 11.57
C PHE A 303 -2.91 18.12 12.45
N GLY A 304 -2.52 19.37 12.75
CA GLY A 304 -1.38 19.68 13.61
C GLY A 304 -0.02 19.37 12.96
N ASP A 305 0.96 19.16 13.83
CA ASP A 305 2.39 19.01 13.49
C ASP A 305 2.82 17.55 13.22
N PHE A 306 1.88 16.66 12.94
CA PHE A 306 2.12 15.24 12.69
C PHE A 306 2.15 14.89 11.22
#